data_abb6ee3ca760058d913e2ee2d6dbfb2d
#
_entry.id   abb6ee3ca760058d913e2ee2d6dbfb2d
#
_cell.length_a   1.000
_cell.length_b   1.000
_cell.length_c   1.000
_cell.angle_alpha   90.00
_cell.angle_beta   90.00
_cell.angle_gamma   90.00
#
_symmetry.space_group_name_H-M   'P 1'
#
loop_
_entity.id
_entity.type
_entity.pdbx_description
1 polymer ?
#
loop_
_entity_poly.entity_id
_entity_poly.type
_entity_poly.pdbx_seq_one_letter_code
_entity_poly.pdbx_strand_id
1 'polypeptide(L)'
;MTMRCSMTGKVLHDTSEGIWDDGEWISWEYINQYLYEQELKREFPESDPQLVMVFHDLLDVAAEYKNLTGRYLQIWGELGELYAEIKFGVKRHRPCAQGSDGKLGDDFVEVKTISPEKGADRVQVKRAGNFSKLLVIKITDNFEFTARLIDRKSLKKGPGKHAKYVWQDSTT
;
A
#
# COMPACT_ATOMS: atom_id res chain seq x y z
N MET A 1 -12.76 -28.47 31.92
CA MET A 1 -13.20 -28.24 30.54
C MET A 1 -12.37 -27.07 30.00
N THR A 2 -11.64 -27.23 28.91
CA THR A 2 -10.77 -26.14 28.39
C THR A 2 -11.63 -25.21 27.56
N MET A 3 -11.71 -23.93 27.93
CA MET A 3 -12.41 -22.91 27.13
C MET A 3 -11.66 -22.71 25.82
N ARG A 4 -12.38 -22.68 24.71
CA ARG A 4 -11.81 -22.41 23.39
C ARG A 4 -12.71 -21.47 22.62
N CYS A 5 -12.10 -20.56 21.87
CA CYS A 5 -12.82 -19.75 20.91
C CYS A 5 -13.40 -20.66 19.81
N SER A 6 -14.70 -20.64 19.61
CA SER A 6 -15.37 -21.44 18.58
C SER A 6 -14.94 -21.08 17.18
N MET A 7 -14.62 -19.80 16.95
CA MET A 7 -14.24 -19.26 15.63
C MET A 7 -12.80 -19.60 15.22
N THR A 8 -11.86 -19.67 16.18
CA THR A 8 -10.43 -19.86 15.91
C THR A 8 -9.85 -21.15 16.44
N GLY A 9 -10.55 -21.83 17.38
CA GLY A 9 -10.06 -22.97 18.13
C GLY A 9 -9.01 -22.64 19.20
N LYS A 10 -8.60 -21.37 19.34
CA LYS A 10 -7.60 -20.89 20.30
C LYS A 10 -8.09 -21.12 21.73
N VAL A 11 -7.20 -21.57 22.60
CA VAL A 11 -7.49 -21.76 24.03
C VAL A 11 -7.62 -20.38 24.68
N LEU A 12 -8.67 -20.22 25.49
CA LEU A 12 -8.88 -19.08 26.39
C LEU A 12 -8.46 -19.50 27.80
N HIS A 13 -7.61 -18.70 28.44
CA HIS A 13 -7.05 -19.00 29.75
C HIS A 13 -8.00 -18.57 30.89
N ASP A 14 -8.78 -17.51 30.64
CA ASP A 14 -9.81 -17.04 31.55
C ASP A 14 -11.00 -16.39 30.80
N THR A 15 -12.05 -16.08 31.54
CA THR A 15 -13.31 -15.52 31.02
C THR A 15 -13.17 -14.07 30.53
N SER A 16 -12.09 -13.37 30.87
CA SER A 16 -11.86 -11.99 30.41
C SER A 16 -11.35 -11.91 28.97
N GLU A 17 -10.88 -13.04 28.43
CA GLU A 17 -10.33 -13.11 27.06
C GLU A 17 -11.41 -13.21 25.96
N GLY A 18 -12.69 -13.30 26.34
CA GLY A 18 -13.77 -13.43 25.38
C GLY A 18 -15.15 -13.20 25.99
N ILE A 19 -16.17 -13.44 25.18
CA ILE A 19 -17.57 -13.41 25.56
C ILE A 19 -18.18 -14.80 25.37
N TRP A 20 -19.10 -15.17 26.27
CA TRP A 20 -19.97 -16.34 26.11
C TRP A 20 -21.25 -15.89 25.41
N ASP A 21 -21.52 -16.43 24.24
CA ASP A 21 -22.68 -16.09 23.42
C ASP A 21 -23.26 -17.38 22.83
N ASP A 22 -24.58 -17.56 22.99
CA ASP A 22 -25.39 -18.68 22.47
C ASP A 22 -24.75 -20.08 22.58
N GLY A 23 -24.12 -20.35 23.73
CA GLY A 23 -23.47 -21.65 23.99
C GLY A 23 -22.02 -21.77 23.57
N GLU A 24 -21.42 -20.71 23.08
CA GLU A 24 -20.06 -20.69 22.55
C GLU A 24 -19.20 -19.57 23.15
N TRP A 25 -17.90 -19.83 23.28
CA TRP A 25 -16.92 -18.80 23.61
C TRP A 25 -16.38 -18.13 22.34
N ILE A 26 -16.43 -16.79 22.28
CA ILE A 26 -15.86 -15.97 21.20
C ILE A 26 -14.80 -15.08 21.82
N SER A 27 -13.54 -15.17 21.34
CA SER A 27 -12.45 -14.36 21.88
C SER A 27 -12.56 -12.89 21.44
N TRP A 28 -12.15 -11.97 22.32
CA TRP A 28 -12.05 -10.54 21.97
C TRP A 28 -11.06 -10.30 20.83
N GLU A 29 -10.00 -11.11 20.77
CA GLU A 29 -9.04 -11.05 19.64
C GLU A 29 -9.75 -11.26 18.30
N TYR A 30 -10.59 -12.30 18.19
CA TYR A 30 -11.37 -12.56 16.98
C TYR A 30 -12.35 -11.43 16.67
N ILE A 31 -13.11 -10.97 17.69
CA ILE A 31 -14.09 -9.89 17.52
C ILE A 31 -13.40 -8.62 17.01
N ASN A 32 -12.31 -8.22 17.66
CA ASN A 32 -11.58 -7.01 17.29
C ASN A 32 -10.98 -7.12 15.89
N GLN A 33 -10.42 -8.27 15.54
CA GLN A 33 -9.91 -8.52 14.19
C GLN A 33 -11.04 -8.43 13.15
N TYR A 34 -12.16 -9.08 13.41
CA TYR A 34 -13.31 -9.05 12.51
C TYR A 34 -13.85 -7.63 12.31
N LEU A 35 -14.00 -6.84 13.37
CA LEU A 35 -14.46 -5.46 13.30
C LEU A 35 -13.48 -4.60 12.50
N TYR A 36 -12.18 -4.77 12.73
CA TYR A 36 -11.15 -4.06 11.99
C TYR A 36 -11.18 -4.42 10.49
N GLU A 37 -11.32 -5.69 10.13
CA GLU A 37 -11.47 -6.10 8.73
C GLU A 37 -12.73 -5.50 8.08
N GLN A 38 -13.85 -5.38 8.82
CA GLN A 38 -15.07 -4.73 8.31
C GLN A 38 -14.86 -3.22 8.09
N GLU A 39 -14.10 -2.57 8.95
CA GLU A 39 -13.74 -1.17 8.81
C GLU A 39 -12.85 -0.95 7.56
N LEU A 40 -11.81 -1.78 7.39
CA LEU A 40 -10.95 -1.74 6.20
C LEU A 40 -11.74 -1.99 4.90
N LYS A 41 -12.68 -2.95 4.88
CA LYS A 41 -13.55 -3.19 3.72
C LYS A 41 -14.44 -2.00 3.40
N ARG A 42 -14.84 -1.22 4.40
CA ARG A 42 -15.64 -0.01 4.19
C ARG A 42 -14.79 1.12 3.62
N GLU A 43 -13.54 1.26 4.10
CA GLU A 43 -12.62 2.30 3.65
C GLU A 43 -11.99 1.96 2.27
N PHE A 44 -11.68 0.67 2.04
CA PHE A 44 -11.02 0.16 0.84
C PHE A 44 -11.83 -1.00 0.21
N PRO A 45 -13.01 -0.72 -0.37
CA PRO A 45 -13.94 -1.77 -0.79
C PRO A 45 -13.40 -2.69 -1.89
N GLU A 46 -12.46 -2.21 -2.70
CA GLU A 46 -11.86 -2.96 -3.82
C GLU A 46 -10.60 -3.74 -3.42
N SER A 47 -10.15 -3.60 -2.17
CA SER A 47 -8.90 -4.17 -1.69
C SER A 47 -9.12 -5.32 -0.72
N ASP A 48 -8.18 -6.27 -0.71
CA ASP A 48 -8.15 -7.32 0.30
C ASP A 48 -7.77 -6.70 1.66
N PRO A 49 -8.61 -6.81 2.71
CA PRO A 49 -8.30 -6.29 4.03
C PRO A 49 -6.96 -6.80 4.59
N GLN A 50 -6.60 -8.06 4.31
CA GLN A 50 -5.34 -8.62 4.77
C GLN A 50 -4.14 -7.92 4.12
N LEU A 51 -4.26 -7.54 2.83
CA LEU A 51 -3.23 -6.76 2.14
C LEU A 51 -3.09 -5.36 2.75
N VAL A 52 -4.22 -4.73 3.11
CA VAL A 52 -4.21 -3.42 3.78
C VAL A 52 -3.56 -3.51 5.15
N MET A 53 -3.83 -4.55 5.93
CA MET A 53 -3.18 -4.80 7.22
C MET A 53 -1.67 -4.95 7.06
N VAL A 54 -1.21 -5.78 6.12
CA VAL A 54 0.22 -5.95 5.82
C VAL A 54 0.87 -4.63 5.39
N PHE A 55 0.17 -3.79 4.61
CA PHE A 55 0.67 -2.47 4.24
C PHE A 55 0.88 -1.57 5.46
N HIS A 56 -0.07 -1.54 6.41
CA HIS A 56 0.06 -0.79 7.66
C HIS A 56 1.22 -1.32 8.51
N ASP A 57 1.34 -2.65 8.67
CA ASP A 57 2.45 -3.27 9.40
C ASP A 57 3.82 -2.90 8.81
N LEU A 58 3.93 -2.86 7.47
CA LEU A 58 5.16 -2.43 6.79
C LEU A 58 5.49 -0.96 7.06
N LEU A 59 4.49 -0.08 7.16
CA LEU A 59 4.69 1.32 7.52
C LEU A 59 5.17 1.46 8.97
N ASP A 60 4.55 0.73 9.89
CA ASP A 60 4.92 0.75 11.31
C ASP A 60 6.36 0.25 11.51
N VAL A 61 6.71 -0.88 10.88
CA VAL A 61 8.08 -1.42 10.92
C VAL A 61 9.09 -0.45 10.29
N ALA A 62 8.73 0.21 9.18
CA ALA A 62 9.62 1.18 8.53
C ALA A 62 9.83 2.43 9.39
N ALA A 63 8.79 2.90 10.07
CA ALA A 63 8.85 4.03 11.01
C ALA A 63 9.69 3.68 12.25
N GLU A 64 9.46 2.51 12.84
CA GLU A 64 10.24 2.01 13.98
C GLU A 64 11.72 1.84 13.62
N TYR A 65 12.03 1.24 12.48
CA TYR A 65 13.40 1.10 12.00
C TYR A 65 14.10 2.46 11.85
N LYS A 66 13.41 3.46 11.27
CA LYS A 66 13.92 4.84 11.17
C LYS A 66 14.19 5.43 12.55
N ASN A 67 13.26 5.29 13.49
CA ASN A 67 13.39 5.82 14.84
C ASN A 67 14.57 5.20 15.61
N LEU A 68 14.78 3.89 15.47
CA LEU A 68 15.83 3.17 16.16
C LEU A 68 17.21 3.38 15.54
N THR A 69 17.31 3.51 14.22
CA THR A 69 18.58 3.49 13.50
C THR A 69 18.98 4.82 12.87
N GLY A 70 18.04 5.76 12.75
CA GLY A 70 18.19 6.99 11.97
C GLY A 70 18.28 6.75 10.46
N ARG A 71 17.99 5.54 9.98
CA ARG A 71 18.08 5.15 8.56
C ARG A 71 16.70 4.75 8.06
N TYR A 72 16.50 4.90 6.75
CA TYR A 72 15.30 4.41 6.10
C TYR A 72 15.43 2.95 5.67
N LEU A 73 14.35 2.19 5.85
CA LEU A 73 14.19 0.87 5.26
C LEU A 73 13.91 1.02 3.75
N GLN A 74 14.68 0.32 2.91
CA GLN A 74 14.65 0.52 1.45
C GLN A 74 13.50 -0.27 0.77
N ILE A 75 12.26 0.04 1.12
CA ILE A 75 11.05 -0.62 0.60
C ILE A 75 10.10 0.33 -0.15
N TRP A 76 10.60 1.51 -0.53
CA TRP A 76 9.78 2.58 -1.11
C TRP A 76 9.03 2.19 -2.38
N GLY A 77 9.67 1.39 -3.24
CA GLY A 77 9.04 0.90 -4.46
C GLY A 77 7.82 0.05 -4.14
N GLU A 78 7.98 -0.94 -3.27
CA GLU A 78 6.91 -1.84 -2.84
C GLU A 78 5.78 -1.09 -2.13
N LEU A 79 6.10 -0.16 -1.21
CA LEU A 79 5.11 0.68 -0.55
C LEU A 79 4.31 1.51 -1.54
N GLY A 80 4.96 2.05 -2.57
CA GLY A 80 4.26 2.79 -3.62
C GLY A 80 3.33 1.91 -4.45
N GLU A 81 3.77 0.72 -4.83
CA GLU A 81 2.95 -0.22 -5.59
C GLU A 81 1.77 -0.74 -4.76
N LEU A 82 1.97 -1.06 -3.48
CA LEU A 82 0.89 -1.45 -2.55
C LEU A 82 -0.13 -0.32 -2.36
N TYR A 83 0.35 0.91 -2.17
CA TYR A 83 -0.53 2.07 -2.06
C TYR A 83 -1.36 2.28 -3.35
N ALA A 84 -0.73 2.08 -4.52
CA ALA A 84 -1.43 2.14 -5.80
C ALA A 84 -2.55 1.08 -5.91
N GLU A 85 -2.28 -0.13 -5.46
CA GLU A 85 -3.27 -1.21 -5.42
C GLU A 85 -4.40 -0.88 -4.45
N ILE A 86 -4.09 -0.52 -3.21
CA ILE A 86 -5.04 -0.30 -2.13
C ILE A 86 -5.91 0.94 -2.38
N LYS A 87 -5.29 2.07 -2.75
CA LYS A 87 -6.00 3.36 -2.83
C LYS A 87 -6.64 3.63 -4.18
N PHE A 88 -6.08 3.08 -5.27
CA PHE A 88 -6.51 3.35 -6.63
C PHE A 88 -7.09 2.11 -7.33
N GLY A 89 -7.00 0.92 -6.73
CA GLY A 89 -7.46 -0.31 -7.35
C GLY A 89 -6.57 -0.77 -8.52
N VAL A 90 -5.30 -0.39 -8.53
CA VAL A 90 -4.35 -0.87 -9.54
C VAL A 90 -4.13 -2.37 -9.35
N LYS A 91 -4.51 -3.17 -10.33
CA LYS A 91 -4.25 -4.62 -10.33
C LYS A 91 -2.82 -4.86 -10.75
N ARG A 92 -1.94 -5.13 -9.78
CA ARG A 92 -0.51 -5.36 -10.04
C ARG A 92 -0.28 -6.57 -10.94
N HIS A 93 0.72 -6.48 -11.78
CA HIS A 93 1.19 -7.62 -12.57
C HIS A 93 1.99 -8.60 -11.70
N ARG A 94 2.25 -9.80 -12.23
CA ARG A 94 3.16 -10.75 -11.60
C ARG A 94 4.56 -10.12 -11.45
N PRO A 95 5.31 -10.48 -10.39
CA PRO A 95 6.68 -10.02 -10.22
C PRO A 95 7.51 -10.20 -11.51
N CYS A 96 8.32 -9.21 -11.83
CA CYS A 96 9.17 -9.17 -13.03
C CYS A 96 8.42 -9.13 -14.38
N ALA A 97 7.13 -8.80 -14.41
CA ALA A 97 6.45 -8.50 -15.66
C ALA A 97 7.10 -7.31 -16.37
N GLN A 98 7.22 -7.41 -17.70
CA GLN A 98 7.83 -6.33 -18.48
C GLN A 98 6.78 -5.34 -18.97
N GLY A 99 7.12 -4.05 -18.92
CA GLY A 99 6.40 -3.01 -19.63
C GLY A 99 5.53 -2.09 -18.77
N SER A 100 4.92 -2.58 -17.70
CA SER A 100 4.13 -1.79 -16.75
C SER A 100 4.03 -2.52 -15.41
N ASP A 101 3.71 -1.79 -14.34
CA ASP A 101 3.61 -2.35 -13.00
C ASP A 101 2.21 -2.94 -12.74
N GLY A 102 1.17 -2.46 -13.44
CA GLY A 102 -0.19 -2.98 -13.28
C GLY A 102 -1.20 -2.42 -14.28
N LYS A 103 -2.49 -2.63 -13.96
CA LYS A 103 -3.64 -2.11 -14.71
C LYS A 103 -4.59 -1.35 -13.79
N LEU A 104 -5.13 -0.25 -14.32
CA LEU A 104 -6.25 0.49 -13.73
C LEU A 104 -7.37 0.56 -14.78
N GLY A 105 -8.39 -0.26 -14.63
CA GLY A 105 -9.37 -0.52 -15.69
C GLY A 105 -8.66 -1.10 -16.92
N ASP A 106 -8.82 -0.45 -18.07
CA ASP A 106 -8.18 -0.85 -19.33
C ASP A 106 -6.78 -0.24 -19.54
N ASP A 107 -6.37 0.70 -18.68
CA ASP A 107 -5.09 1.38 -18.78
C ASP A 107 -3.95 0.60 -18.13
N PHE A 108 -2.84 0.45 -18.85
CA PHE A 108 -1.59 0.00 -18.27
C PHE A 108 -0.93 1.14 -17.47
N VAL A 109 -0.55 0.86 -16.23
CA VAL A 109 -0.01 1.84 -15.29
C VAL A 109 1.43 1.51 -14.93
N GLU A 110 2.29 2.50 -15.04
CA GLU A 110 3.64 2.50 -14.45
C GLU A 110 3.58 3.26 -13.13
N VAL A 111 4.07 2.68 -12.05
CA VAL A 111 4.12 3.29 -10.72
C VAL A 111 5.54 3.78 -10.44
N LYS A 112 5.68 5.01 -9.97
CA LYS A 112 6.98 5.55 -9.55
C LYS A 112 6.86 6.25 -8.21
N THR A 113 7.80 5.95 -7.32
CA THR A 113 7.81 6.51 -5.97
C THR A 113 8.90 7.56 -5.81
N ILE A 114 8.53 8.70 -5.24
CA ILE A 114 9.44 9.70 -4.71
C ILE A 114 9.55 9.44 -3.21
N SER A 115 10.68 8.92 -2.78
CA SER A 115 10.95 8.66 -1.36
C SER A 115 11.51 9.92 -0.68
N PRO A 116 11.38 10.05 0.64
CA PRO A 116 11.91 11.20 1.39
C PRO A 116 13.43 11.36 1.29
N GLU A 117 14.15 10.27 0.99
CA GLU A 117 15.61 10.31 0.80
C GLU A 117 16.05 10.94 -0.53
N LYS A 118 15.13 11.08 -1.50
CA LYS A 118 15.47 11.70 -2.79
C LYS A 118 15.58 13.21 -2.63
N GLY A 119 16.78 13.75 -2.90
CA GLY A 119 17.04 15.18 -2.86
C GLY A 119 16.36 15.99 -3.98
N ALA A 120 15.51 15.37 -4.80
CA ALA A 120 14.76 16.03 -5.85
C ALA A 120 13.41 15.35 -6.10
N ASP A 121 12.35 16.13 -6.10
CA ASP A 121 10.98 15.72 -6.36
C ASP A 121 10.76 15.38 -7.84
N ARG A 122 11.43 14.35 -8.33
CA ARG A 122 11.34 13.91 -9.73
C ARG A 122 11.48 12.41 -9.87
N VAL A 123 10.84 11.87 -10.89
CA VAL A 123 10.97 10.47 -11.31
C VAL A 123 11.40 10.37 -12.76
N GLN A 124 11.98 9.22 -13.10
CA GLN A 124 12.33 8.86 -14.46
C GLN A 124 11.57 7.60 -14.87
N VAL A 125 11.01 7.60 -16.07
CA VAL A 125 10.31 6.46 -16.65
C VAL A 125 10.91 6.09 -18.00
N LYS A 126 11.02 4.79 -18.26
CA LYS A 126 11.48 4.30 -19.56
C LYS A 126 10.47 4.65 -20.66
N ARG A 127 10.92 5.32 -21.72
CA ARG A 127 10.05 5.65 -22.88
C ARG A 127 9.58 4.43 -23.65
N ALA A 128 10.31 3.33 -23.59
CA ALA A 128 9.96 2.06 -24.23
C ALA A 128 8.98 1.22 -23.41
N GLY A 129 8.59 1.64 -22.18
CA GLY A 129 7.61 0.92 -21.36
C GLY A 129 6.22 0.86 -22.04
N ASN A 130 5.49 -0.20 -21.80
CA ASN A 130 4.12 -0.37 -22.30
C ASN A 130 3.12 0.09 -21.24
N PHE A 131 2.96 1.40 -21.07
CA PHE A 131 1.99 1.99 -20.15
C PHE A 131 1.30 3.19 -20.83
N SER A 132 0.05 3.45 -20.47
CA SER A 132 -0.74 4.61 -20.87
C SER A 132 -0.81 5.68 -19.78
N LYS A 133 -0.70 5.26 -18.53
CA LYS A 133 -0.75 6.12 -17.34
C LYS A 133 0.52 5.96 -16.50
N LEU A 134 0.98 7.06 -15.93
CA LEU A 134 2.03 7.11 -14.92
C LEU A 134 1.41 7.54 -13.59
N LEU A 135 1.46 6.67 -12.58
CA LEU A 135 1.08 7.00 -11.22
C LEU A 135 2.33 7.34 -10.43
N VAL A 136 2.48 8.60 -10.04
CA VAL A 136 3.58 9.05 -9.20
C VAL A 136 3.09 9.21 -7.78
N ILE A 137 3.77 8.54 -6.85
CA ILE A 137 3.47 8.55 -5.43
C ILE A 137 4.63 9.21 -4.71
N LYS A 138 4.35 10.28 -3.97
CA LYS A 138 5.32 10.96 -3.10
C LYS A 138 5.06 10.54 -1.66
N ILE A 139 6.12 10.08 -1.00
CA ILE A 139 6.09 9.68 0.41
C ILE A 139 6.93 10.67 1.19
N THR A 140 6.37 11.25 2.25
CA THR A 140 7.05 12.20 3.13
C THR A 140 7.86 11.50 4.22
N ASP A 141 8.66 12.27 4.97
CA ASP A 141 9.40 11.81 6.16
C ASP A 141 8.51 11.20 7.25
N ASN A 142 7.24 11.61 7.29
CA ASN A 142 6.24 11.12 8.24
C ASN A 142 5.40 9.97 7.67
N PHE A 143 5.84 9.36 6.56
CA PHE A 143 5.13 8.30 5.86
C PHE A 143 3.72 8.71 5.37
N GLU A 144 3.52 9.99 5.03
CA GLU A 144 2.31 10.46 4.37
C GLU A 144 2.42 10.28 2.86
N PHE A 145 1.34 9.83 2.25
CA PHE A 145 1.29 9.51 0.82
C PHE A 145 0.47 10.54 0.06
N THR A 146 1.04 11.05 -1.02
CA THR A 146 0.34 11.85 -2.01
C THR A 146 0.56 11.24 -3.38
N ALA A 147 -0.47 11.22 -4.24
CA ALA A 147 -0.37 10.59 -5.55
C ALA A 147 -0.90 11.47 -6.67
N ARG A 148 -0.34 11.29 -7.87
CA ARG A 148 -0.81 11.94 -9.11
C ARG A 148 -0.80 10.94 -10.25
N LEU A 149 -1.96 10.80 -10.88
CA LEU A 149 -2.12 10.02 -12.10
C LEU A 149 -1.94 10.92 -13.30
N ILE A 150 -1.05 10.55 -14.20
CA ILE A 150 -0.59 11.37 -15.33
C ILE A 150 -0.72 10.58 -16.62
N ASP A 151 -1.30 11.19 -17.64
CA ASP A 151 -1.31 10.60 -18.98
C ASP A 151 0.11 10.55 -19.56
N ARG A 152 0.52 9.39 -20.07
CA ARG A 152 1.83 9.25 -20.74
C ARG A 152 2.02 10.28 -21.83
N LYS A 153 0.93 10.65 -22.55
CA LYS A 153 0.98 11.63 -23.63
C LYS A 153 1.41 13.02 -23.16
N SER A 154 1.22 13.35 -21.87
CA SER A 154 1.64 14.64 -21.30
C SER A 154 3.12 14.69 -20.93
N LEU A 155 3.81 13.54 -20.90
CA LEU A 155 5.25 13.52 -20.63
C LEU A 155 6.03 14.17 -21.78
N LYS A 156 6.98 15.05 -21.43
CA LYS A 156 7.79 15.75 -22.41
C LYS A 156 8.48 14.78 -23.38
N LYS A 157 8.30 15.00 -24.68
CA LYS A 157 8.99 14.27 -25.73
C LYS A 157 10.48 14.68 -25.73
N GLY A 158 11.37 13.79 -26.16
CA GLY A 158 12.80 14.06 -26.24
C GLY A 158 13.59 12.83 -26.71
N PRO A 159 14.83 12.99 -27.11
CA PRO A 159 15.63 11.91 -27.72
C PRO A 159 16.15 10.87 -26.77
N GLY A 160 16.08 11.10 -25.45
CA GLY A 160 16.61 10.17 -24.44
C GLY A 160 15.74 8.93 -24.21
N LYS A 161 16.34 7.86 -23.67
CA LYS A 161 15.66 6.61 -23.30
C LYS A 161 14.63 6.78 -22.19
N HIS A 162 14.72 7.86 -21.41
CA HIS A 162 13.85 8.14 -20.26
C HIS A 162 13.13 9.48 -20.44
N ALA A 163 11.86 9.52 -20.01
CA ALA A 163 11.13 10.75 -19.75
C ALA A 163 11.31 11.12 -18.26
N LYS A 164 11.30 12.42 -17.97
CA LYS A 164 11.35 12.94 -16.60
C LYS A 164 10.00 13.56 -16.27
N TYR A 165 9.50 13.27 -15.10
CA TYR A 165 8.39 13.97 -14.50
C TYR A 165 8.88 14.65 -13.22
N VAL A 166 8.56 15.94 -13.06
CA VAL A 166 8.89 16.75 -11.89
C VAL A 166 7.58 16.96 -11.13
N TRP A 167 7.59 16.58 -9.86
CA TRP A 167 6.48 16.84 -8.97
C TRP A 167 6.38 18.34 -8.71
N GLN A 168 5.19 18.88 -8.86
CA GLN A 168 4.90 20.28 -8.51
C GLN A 168 3.90 20.25 -7.37
N ASP A 169 4.27 20.80 -6.24
CA ASP A 169 3.29 20.98 -5.18
C ASP A 169 2.21 21.95 -5.70
N SER A 170 0.94 21.60 -5.47
CA SER A 170 -0.16 22.48 -5.86
C SER A 170 0.00 23.76 -5.08
N THR A 171 0.31 24.86 -5.79
CA THR A 171 0.24 26.20 -5.19
C THR A 171 -1.21 26.41 -4.81
N THR A 172 -1.47 26.49 -3.51
CA THR A 172 -2.78 26.84 -2.94
C THR A 172 -3.08 28.29 -3.25
#